data_05f1e9a9d8355d73b007f728f6e9203e
#
_entry.id   05f1e9a9d8355d73b007f728f6e9203e
#
_cell.length_a   1.000
_cell.length_b   1.000
_cell.length_c   1.000
_cell.angle_alpha   90.00
_cell.angle_beta   90.00
_cell.angle_gamma   90.00
#
_symmetry.space_group_name_H-M   'P 1'
#
loop_
_entity.id
_entity.type
_entity.pdbx_description
1 polymer ?
#
loop_
_entity_poly.entity_id
_entity_poly.type
_entity_poly.pdbx_seq_one_letter_code
_entity_poly.pdbx_strand_id
1 'polypeptide(L)'
;MTVRVSSAGQRSTRSTVASAAVTGVNRLSRALGRGSGTVAGGRAGLLLDPGLLATLAVGRRVALVTGTNGKTTTTRLLAAALAGDGGGVVSNETGANMPAGHVAALVGEPAAPVAVLEVDEGYLGRCIAETAPEVVVLLNLSRDQLDRISEVRMLVDRWRTALAALEPPGPGRPGTVVVANADDPMVARAASAAPAVHWVGAGQVWHDDAVGCPSCGGRIHFADDGAWACDRCDFARPATAARVVGDDLVLADGSRHPIRLGLPGAFNRANAGMAAMAAVPLLDAAGDTALDTALARLGGVTEVAGRFATVARAGRQVRLLLAKNPAGWTAIFDLLEETGHADDQVVLSVNARTADGFDTSWLWDVPFERLAGRSVVATGERRLDLAVRLRYAGVEHAVVDGPVSAVDHAVAHSVDGAPVEFLGNYTAFADLRRAL
;
A
#
# COMPACT_ATOMS: atom_id res chain seq x y z
N MET A 1 -11.05 10.77 32.22
CA MET A 1 -11.26 9.40 32.76
C MET A 1 -9.91 8.70 32.60
N THR A 2 -9.14 8.62 33.67
CA THR A 2 -7.72 8.21 33.68
C THR A 2 -7.66 6.68 33.56
N VAL A 3 -7.22 6.18 32.42
CA VAL A 3 -6.95 4.75 32.25
C VAL A 3 -5.65 4.43 32.98
N ARG A 4 -5.73 3.70 34.07
CA ARG A 4 -4.58 3.13 34.76
C ARG A 4 -3.89 2.13 33.82
N VAL A 5 -2.67 2.42 33.43
CA VAL A 5 -1.75 1.44 32.83
C VAL A 5 -1.43 0.42 33.93
N SER A 6 -2.01 -0.76 33.81
CA SER A 6 -1.72 -1.91 34.66
C SER A 6 -0.40 -2.54 34.23
N SER A 7 0.44 -2.81 35.22
CA SER A 7 1.77 -3.44 35.12
C SER A 7 1.78 -4.71 34.25
N ALA A 8 2.93 -4.92 33.61
CA ALA A 8 3.28 -6.03 32.73
C ALA A 8 2.74 -7.41 33.12
N GLY A 9 2.14 -8.14 32.15
CA GLY A 9 2.45 -9.54 31.96
C GLY A 9 1.38 -10.58 32.16
N GLN A 10 0.14 -10.32 32.57
CA GLN A 10 -0.90 -11.38 32.58
C GLN A 10 -2.03 -11.06 31.59
N ARG A 11 -2.07 -11.80 30.47
CA ARG A 11 -3.27 -11.82 29.62
C ARG A 11 -4.49 -12.21 30.46
N SER A 12 -5.56 -11.46 30.36
CA SER A 12 -6.80 -11.83 31.07
C SER A 12 -7.30 -13.19 30.54
N THR A 13 -8.04 -13.92 31.38
CA THR A 13 -8.70 -15.19 30.96
C THR A 13 -9.51 -14.95 29.66
N ARG A 14 -10.16 -13.80 29.58
CA ARG A 14 -10.95 -13.39 28.41
C ARG A 14 -10.10 -13.32 27.14
N SER A 15 -8.95 -12.63 27.17
CA SER A 15 -8.05 -12.49 26.02
C SER A 15 -7.43 -13.83 25.61
N THR A 16 -7.19 -14.72 26.59
CA THR A 16 -6.69 -16.09 26.32
C THR A 16 -7.74 -16.91 25.57
N VAL A 17 -8.98 -16.90 26.01
CA VAL A 17 -10.10 -17.59 25.35
C VAL A 17 -10.35 -17.02 23.97
N ALA A 18 -10.34 -15.69 23.83
CA ALA A 18 -10.49 -15.02 22.54
C ALA A 18 -9.38 -15.42 21.55
N SER A 19 -8.13 -15.46 22.00
CA SER A 19 -7.00 -15.91 21.16
C SER A 19 -7.12 -17.38 20.74
N ALA A 20 -7.59 -18.25 21.63
CA ALA A 20 -7.85 -19.65 21.30
C ALA A 20 -8.98 -19.78 20.26
N ALA A 21 -10.04 -18.97 20.37
CA ALA A 21 -11.13 -18.93 19.39
C ALA A 21 -10.63 -18.48 18.00
N VAL A 22 -9.76 -17.44 17.91
CA VAL A 22 -9.11 -17.04 16.66
C VAL A 22 -8.40 -18.22 16.01
N THR A 23 -7.56 -18.90 16.80
CA THR A 23 -6.77 -20.05 16.31
C THR A 23 -7.68 -21.20 15.85
N GLY A 24 -8.72 -21.53 16.60
CA GLY A 24 -9.69 -22.59 16.28
C GLY A 24 -10.44 -22.30 14.98
N VAL A 25 -10.99 -21.09 14.84
CA VAL A 25 -11.72 -20.68 13.62
C VAL A 25 -10.81 -20.66 12.40
N ASN A 26 -9.57 -20.15 12.53
CA ASN A 26 -8.61 -20.14 11.44
C ASN A 26 -8.23 -21.57 10.99
N ARG A 27 -8.04 -22.50 11.92
CA ARG A 27 -7.78 -23.92 11.61
C ARG A 27 -8.96 -24.57 10.90
N LEU A 28 -10.18 -24.35 11.39
CA LEU A 28 -11.41 -24.90 10.81
C LEU A 28 -11.64 -24.37 9.38
N SER A 29 -11.45 -23.06 9.17
CA SER A 29 -11.58 -22.43 7.84
C SER A 29 -10.62 -23.05 6.83
N ARG A 30 -9.37 -23.26 7.21
CA ARG A 30 -8.36 -23.92 6.35
C ARG A 30 -8.72 -25.37 6.07
N ALA A 31 -9.16 -26.11 7.08
CA ALA A 31 -9.56 -27.51 6.92
C ALA A 31 -10.78 -27.68 6.01
N LEU A 32 -11.68 -26.68 5.96
CA LEU A 32 -12.85 -26.67 5.08
C LEU A 32 -12.57 -26.07 3.68
N GLY A 33 -11.31 -25.72 3.36
CA GLY A 33 -10.94 -25.11 2.06
C GLY A 33 -11.53 -23.71 1.84
N ARG A 34 -11.99 -23.02 2.89
CA ARG A 34 -12.61 -21.68 2.83
C ARG A 34 -11.61 -20.53 2.96
N GLY A 35 -10.37 -20.74 2.55
CA GLY A 35 -9.27 -19.76 2.63
C GLY A 35 -8.58 -19.75 3.99
N SER A 36 -7.73 -18.74 4.25
CA SER A 36 -6.92 -18.62 5.47
C SER A 36 -7.72 -18.49 6.77
N GLY A 37 -8.98 -18.07 6.67
CA GLY A 37 -9.87 -17.84 7.83
C GLY A 37 -9.52 -16.62 8.66
N THR A 38 -8.49 -15.86 8.29
CA THR A 38 -7.93 -14.75 9.09
C THR A 38 -8.99 -13.73 9.51
N VAL A 39 -9.85 -13.30 8.61
CA VAL A 39 -10.91 -12.33 8.92
C VAL A 39 -11.97 -12.94 9.84
N ALA A 40 -12.40 -14.19 9.58
CA ALA A 40 -13.45 -14.86 10.39
C ALA A 40 -12.94 -15.12 11.82
N GLY A 41 -11.72 -15.64 11.95
CA GLY A 41 -11.14 -15.89 13.28
C GLY A 41 -10.91 -14.60 14.05
N GLY A 42 -10.37 -13.57 13.41
CA GLY A 42 -10.19 -12.28 14.05
C GLY A 42 -11.50 -11.63 14.50
N ARG A 43 -12.59 -11.74 13.71
CA ARG A 43 -13.93 -11.31 14.12
C ARG A 43 -14.43 -12.07 15.34
N ALA A 44 -14.26 -13.38 15.37
CA ALA A 44 -14.64 -14.20 16.53
C ALA A 44 -13.87 -13.77 17.78
N GLY A 45 -12.56 -13.51 17.67
CA GLY A 45 -11.76 -13.00 18.78
C GLY A 45 -12.24 -11.65 19.29
N LEU A 46 -12.50 -10.69 18.40
CA LEU A 46 -12.99 -9.34 18.75
C LEU A 46 -14.41 -9.34 19.32
N LEU A 47 -15.26 -10.29 18.95
CA LEU A 47 -16.58 -10.48 19.57
C LEU A 47 -16.46 -10.95 21.03
N LEU A 48 -15.50 -11.83 21.29
CA LEU A 48 -15.24 -12.33 22.65
C LEU A 48 -14.50 -11.29 23.51
N ASP A 49 -13.54 -10.59 22.93
CA ASP A 49 -12.76 -9.54 23.59
C ASP A 49 -12.55 -8.33 22.65
N PRO A 50 -13.38 -7.27 22.74
CA PRO A 50 -13.23 -6.07 21.93
C PRO A 50 -11.88 -5.35 22.09
N GLY A 51 -11.18 -5.52 23.24
CA GLY A 51 -9.85 -4.98 23.51
C GLY A 51 -8.69 -5.90 23.11
N LEU A 52 -8.97 -6.99 22.40
CA LEU A 52 -7.97 -8.02 22.09
C LEU A 52 -6.79 -7.46 21.29
N LEU A 53 -7.02 -6.52 20.34
CA LEU A 53 -5.95 -5.91 19.57
C LEU A 53 -4.97 -5.16 20.48
N ALA A 54 -5.48 -4.35 21.40
CA ALA A 54 -4.66 -3.61 22.36
C ALA A 54 -3.85 -4.57 23.25
N THR A 55 -4.50 -5.64 23.75
CA THR A 55 -3.82 -6.67 24.56
C THR A 55 -2.68 -7.37 23.81
N LEU A 56 -2.88 -7.66 22.51
CA LEU A 56 -1.89 -8.33 21.68
C LEU A 56 -0.74 -7.40 21.25
N ALA A 57 -0.96 -6.10 21.23
CA ALA A 57 0.06 -5.09 20.91
C ALA A 57 1.01 -4.81 22.08
N VAL A 58 0.60 -5.07 23.33
CA VAL A 58 1.44 -4.81 24.52
C VAL A 58 2.78 -5.53 24.43
N GLY A 59 3.87 -4.78 24.64
CA GLY A 59 5.25 -5.27 24.63
C GLY A 59 5.83 -5.48 23.24
N ARG A 60 5.11 -5.08 22.18
CA ARG A 60 5.60 -5.08 20.79
C ARG A 60 5.92 -3.67 20.34
N ARG A 61 6.93 -3.54 19.50
CA ARG A 61 7.18 -2.34 18.70
C ARG A 61 6.25 -2.38 17.48
N VAL A 62 5.37 -1.42 17.34
CA VAL A 62 4.34 -1.44 16.30
C VAL A 62 4.58 -0.35 15.27
N ALA A 63 4.58 -0.73 13.99
CA ALA A 63 4.47 0.17 12.84
C ALA A 63 3.13 -0.02 12.14
N LEU A 64 2.45 1.08 11.82
CA LEU A 64 1.22 1.08 11.02
C LEU A 64 1.51 1.68 9.65
N VAL A 65 1.04 1.03 8.58
CA VAL A 65 1.20 1.50 7.20
C VAL A 65 -0.18 1.70 6.58
N THR A 66 -0.48 2.92 6.13
CA THR A 66 -1.76 3.26 5.50
C THR A 66 -1.60 4.17 4.28
N GLY A 67 -2.64 4.27 3.47
CA GLY A 67 -2.74 5.03 2.24
C GLY A 67 -3.58 4.32 1.21
N THR A 68 -4.04 4.99 0.17
CA THR A 68 -4.90 4.38 -0.86
C THR A 68 -4.16 3.31 -1.66
N ASN A 69 -2.92 3.61 -2.09
CA ASN A 69 -2.07 2.71 -2.86
C ASN A 69 -0.74 2.45 -2.14
N GLY A 70 -0.09 1.31 -2.46
CA GLY A 70 1.24 0.98 -1.94
C GLY A 70 1.28 0.31 -0.57
N LYS A 71 0.17 0.23 0.18
CA LYS A 71 0.08 -0.33 1.54
C LYS A 71 0.79 -1.67 1.69
N THR A 72 0.35 -2.68 0.94
CA THR A 72 0.87 -4.05 1.02
C THR A 72 2.35 -4.11 0.68
N THR A 73 2.77 -3.40 -0.37
CA THR A 73 4.18 -3.33 -0.78
C THR A 73 5.04 -2.70 0.30
N THR A 74 4.63 -1.53 0.83
CA THR A 74 5.39 -0.84 1.88
C THR A 74 5.43 -1.65 3.18
N THR A 75 4.32 -2.30 3.56
CA THR A 75 4.29 -3.21 4.72
C THR A 75 5.28 -4.36 4.57
N ARG A 76 5.31 -5.00 3.39
CA ARG A 76 6.25 -6.07 3.07
C ARG A 76 7.71 -5.60 3.10
N LEU A 77 7.98 -4.44 2.49
CA LEU A 77 9.30 -3.82 2.48
C LEU A 77 9.74 -3.45 3.90
N LEU A 78 8.88 -2.80 4.70
CA LEU A 78 9.20 -2.44 6.06
C LEU A 78 9.43 -3.68 6.94
N ALA A 79 8.61 -4.72 6.79
CA ALA A 79 8.83 -5.98 7.49
C ALA A 79 10.19 -6.61 7.12
N ALA A 80 10.56 -6.59 5.84
CA ALA A 80 11.86 -7.08 5.38
C ALA A 80 13.03 -6.23 5.93
N ALA A 81 12.88 -4.89 5.96
CA ALA A 81 13.89 -3.99 6.52
C ALA A 81 14.16 -4.26 8.01
N LEU A 82 13.12 -4.68 8.75
CA LEU A 82 13.19 -4.96 10.19
C LEU A 82 13.52 -6.42 10.50
N ALA A 83 13.44 -7.33 9.51
CA ALA A 83 13.81 -8.72 9.69
C ALA A 83 15.33 -8.83 9.91
N GLY A 84 15.75 -9.07 11.14
CA GLY A 84 17.15 -9.24 11.54
C GLY A 84 17.41 -10.64 12.09
N ASP A 85 18.67 -10.92 12.45
CA ASP A 85 19.15 -12.25 12.86
C ASP A 85 18.60 -12.73 14.23
N GLY A 86 17.77 -11.96 14.90
CA GLY A 86 17.37 -12.28 16.28
C GLY A 86 15.91 -12.04 16.68
N GLY A 87 15.05 -11.52 15.79
CA GLY A 87 13.68 -11.21 16.16
C GLY A 87 12.67 -11.42 15.02
N GLY A 88 11.58 -12.13 15.29
CA GLY A 88 10.48 -12.28 14.34
C GLY A 88 9.76 -10.96 14.11
N VAL A 89 9.37 -10.68 12.88
CA VAL A 89 8.48 -9.59 12.50
C VAL A 89 7.15 -10.20 12.08
N VAL A 90 6.06 -9.78 12.70
CA VAL A 90 4.72 -10.17 12.27
C VAL A 90 4.11 -9.10 11.37
N SER A 91 3.48 -9.53 10.27
CA SER A 91 2.68 -8.66 9.42
C SER A 91 1.39 -9.35 8.97
N ASN A 92 0.39 -8.55 8.55
CA ASN A 92 -0.86 -9.06 7.99
C ASN A 92 -0.74 -9.26 6.46
N GLU A 93 0.18 -10.12 6.04
CA GLU A 93 0.56 -10.37 4.63
C GLU A 93 -0.59 -10.76 3.71
N THR A 94 -1.72 -11.23 4.26
CA THR A 94 -2.90 -11.61 3.48
C THR A 94 -3.72 -10.43 2.98
N GLY A 95 -3.30 -9.18 3.26
CA GLY A 95 -4.03 -7.95 2.91
C GLY A 95 -5.30 -7.73 3.76
N ALA A 96 -5.46 -8.47 4.85
CA ALA A 96 -6.56 -8.25 5.80
C ALA A 96 -6.23 -7.05 6.70
N ASN A 97 -6.47 -5.83 6.19
CA ASN A 97 -6.01 -4.54 6.73
C ASN A 97 -6.98 -3.89 7.73
N MET A 98 -7.94 -4.65 8.24
CA MET A 98 -8.87 -4.23 9.29
C MET A 98 -8.51 -4.88 10.64
N PRO A 99 -9.02 -4.40 11.78
CA PRO A 99 -8.68 -4.92 13.12
C PRO A 99 -8.79 -6.44 13.28
N ALA A 100 -9.75 -7.08 12.61
CA ALA A 100 -9.86 -8.54 12.62
C ALA A 100 -8.64 -9.25 11.99
N GLY A 101 -8.11 -8.69 10.89
CA GLY A 101 -6.89 -9.19 10.26
C GLY A 101 -5.66 -8.99 11.15
N HIS A 102 -5.56 -7.84 11.80
CA HIS A 102 -4.47 -7.54 12.75
C HIS A 102 -4.46 -8.52 13.91
N VAL A 103 -5.62 -8.75 14.54
CA VAL A 103 -5.77 -9.75 15.63
C VAL A 103 -5.33 -11.13 15.14
N ALA A 104 -5.77 -11.55 13.97
CA ALA A 104 -5.40 -12.87 13.44
C ALA A 104 -3.89 -13.00 13.18
N ALA A 105 -3.24 -11.97 12.66
CA ALA A 105 -1.80 -11.92 12.46
C ALA A 105 -1.04 -12.00 13.79
N LEU A 106 -1.40 -11.15 14.76
CA LEU A 106 -0.73 -11.09 16.05
C LEU A 106 -0.92 -12.36 16.90
N VAL A 107 -2.07 -13.05 16.77
CA VAL A 107 -2.31 -14.36 17.39
C VAL A 107 -1.48 -15.45 16.71
N GLY A 108 -1.27 -15.35 15.41
CA GLY A 108 -0.45 -16.30 14.63
C GLY A 108 1.02 -16.29 15.04
N GLU A 109 1.56 -15.14 15.42
CA GLU A 109 2.98 -14.95 15.77
C GLU A 109 3.11 -14.32 17.18
N PRO A 110 2.79 -15.08 18.24
CA PRO A 110 2.72 -14.53 19.60
C PRO A 110 4.07 -14.08 20.16
N ALA A 111 5.18 -14.59 19.63
CA ALA A 111 6.55 -14.30 20.09
C ALA A 111 7.21 -13.13 19.32
N ALA A 112 6.66 -12.67 18.20
CA ALA A 112 7.27 -11.62 17.41
C ALA A 112 7.32 -10.30 18.19
N PRO A 113 8.50 -9.71 18.41
CA PRO A 113 8.64 -8.46 19.17
C PRO A 113 8.26 -7.22 18.33
N VAL A 114 8.25 -7.34 17.02
CA VAL A 114 7.92 -6.26 16.09
C VAL A 114 6.67 -6.63 15.31
N ALA A 115 5.76 -5.67 15.14
CA ALA A 115 4.57 -5.81 14.30
C ALA A 115 4.52 -4.69 13.25
N VAL A 116 4.44 -5.06 11.98
CA VAL A 116 4.23 -4.14 10.86
C VAL A 116 2.87 -4.42 10.28
N LEU A 117 1.92 -3.52 10.50
CA LEU A 117 0.51 -3.74 10.17
C LEU A 117 0.06 -2.81 9.04
N GLU A 118 -0.40 -3.41 7.93
CA GLU A 118 -1.16 -2.72 6.91
C GLU A 118 -2.52 -2.32 7.48
N VAL A 119 -2.89 -1.05 7.38
CA VAL A 119 -4.13 -0.51 7.95
C VAL A 119 -4.97 0.14 6.87
N ASP A 120 -6.25 -0.24 6.79
CA ASP A 120 -7.25 0.45 5.98
C ASP A 120 -7.45 1.89 6.49
N GLU A 121 -7.61 2.83 5.57
CA GLU A 121 -7.65 4.27 5.84
C GLU A 121 -8.71 4.66 6.88
N GLY A 122 -9.85 3.97 6.87
CA GLY A 122 -10.95 4.23 7.80
C GLY A 122 -10.68 3.75 9.23
N TYR A 123 -9.71 2.85 9.42
CA TYR A 123 -9.39 2.25 10.71
C TYR A 123 -8.14 2.82 11.38
N LEU A 124 -7.41 3.75 10.74
CA LEU A 124 -6.15 4.28 11.26
C LEU A 124 -6.28 4.79 12.70
N GLY A 125 -7.25 5.65 12.98
CA GLY A 125 -7.45 6.23 14.32
C GLY A 125 -7.69 5.17 15.40
N ARG A 126 -8.47 4.14 15.08
CA ARG A 126 -8.70 3.01 15.98
C ARG A 126 -7.41 2.22 16.23
N CYS A 127 -6.67 1.91 15.17
CA CYS A 127 -5.42 1.16 15.29
C CYS A 127 -4.37 1.94 16.10
N ILE A 128 -4.24 3.26 15.89
CA ILE A 128 -3.38 4.12 16.72
C ILE A 128 -3.76 4.00 18.20
N ALA A 129 -5.05 4.17 18.53
CA ALA A 129 -5.51 4.15 19.91
C ALA A 129 -5.32 2.77 20.57
N GLU A 130 -5.50 1.67 19.83
CA GLU A 130 -5.40 0.32 20.38
C GLU A 130 -3.96 -0.21 20.42
N THR A 131 -3.06 0.23 19.51
CA THR A 131 -1.70 -0.35 19.42
C THR A 131 -0.59 0.55 19.94
N ALA A 132 -0.86 1.85 20.16
CA ALA A 132 0.14 2.84 20.57
C ALA A 132 1.45 2.71 19.74
N PRO A 133 1.39 2.91 18.41
CA PRO A 133 2.49 2.58 17.51
C PRO A 133 3.71 3.50 17.73
N GLU A 134 4.92 2.98 17.51
CA GLU A 134 6.13 3.79 17.46
C GLU A 134 6.27 4.51 16.11
N VAL A 135 5.71 3.94 15.04
CA VAL A 135 5.77 4.52 13.70
C VAL A 135 4.41 4.44 13.02
N VAL A 136 4.01 5.53 12.34
CA VAL A 136 2.87 5.56 11.42
C VAL A 136 3.37 6.04 10.06
N VAL A 137 3.13 5.24 9.02
CA VAL A 137 3.49 5.55 7.63
C VAL A 137 2.25 5.97 6.86
N LEU A 138 2.28 7.17 6.26
CA LEU A 138 1.20 7.75 5.46
C LEU A 138 1.68 7.91 4.02
N LEU A 139 1.17 7.06 3.11
CA LEU A 139 1.67 6.96 1.73
C LEU A 139 1.04 7.98 0.80
N ASN A 140 -0.26 7.86 0.57
CA ASN A 140 -1.04 8.72 -0.33
C ASN A 140 -2.53 8.63 0.03
N LEU A 141 -3.29 9.64 -0.38
CA LEU A 141 -4.73 9.69 -0.22
C LEU A 141 -5.38 10.13 -1.53
N SER A 142 -6.01 9.19 -2.22
CA SER A 142 -6.78 9.41 -3.44
C SER A 142 -8.10 8.64 -3.39
N ARG A 143 -8.97 8.89 -4.36
CA ARG A 143 -10.20 8.11 -4.53
C ARG A 143 -9.85 6.65 -4.79
N ASP A 144 -10.39 5.74 -4.01
CA ASP A 144 -10.25 4.29 -4.27
C ASP A 144 -11.33 3.82 -5.24
N GLN A 145 -12.57 4.30 -5.06
CA GLN A 145 -13.73 4.05 -5.92
C GLN A 145 -14.59 5.31 -5.99
N LEU A 146 -15.29 5.58 -7.12
CA LEU A 146 -16.07 6.79 -7.34
C LEU A 146 -17.20 7.01 -6.33
N ASP A 147 -17.74 5.97 -5.76
CA ASP A 147 -18.79 6.03 -4.72
C ASP A 147 -18.33 6.73 -3.44
N ARG A 148 -17.04 7.08 -3.33
CA ARG A 148 -16.39 7.57 -2.11
C ARG A 148 -15.73 8.95 -2.23
N ILE A 149 -16.14 9.79 -3.19
CA ILE A 149 -15.52 11.11 -3.46
C ILE A 149 -15.56 12.06 -2.25
N SER A 150 -16.65 12.06 -1.47
CA SER A 150 -16.73 12.86 -0.23
C SER A 150 -15.83 12.32 0.88
N GLU A 151 -15.30 11.15 0.71
CA GLU A 151 -14.56 10.37 1.72
C GLU A 151 -13.13 10.86 1.91
N VAL A 152 -12.43 11.33 0.86
CA VAL A 152 -11.02 11.74 0.97
C VAL A 152 -10.84 12.86 2.01
N ARG A 153 -11.65 13.93 1.93
CA ARG A 153 -11.59 15.03 2.91
C ARG A 153 -11.98 14.59 4.32
N MET A 154 -12.99 13.74 4.44
CA MET A 154 -13.37 13.19 5.74
C MET A 154 -12.28 12.30 6.32
N LEU A 155 -11.56 11.54 5.48
CA LEU A 155 -10.40 10.75 5.90
C LEU A 155 -9.26 11.66 6.38
N VAL A 156 -8.96 12.73 5.65
CA VAL A 156 -7.98 13.75 6.09
C VAL A 156 -8.32 14.27 7.49
N ASP A 157 -9.57 14.65 7.75
CA ASP A 157 -9.98 15.20 9.04
C ASP A 157 -9.93 14.14 10.17
N ARG A 158 -10.32 12.90 9.87
CA ARG A 158 -10.20 11.77 10.82
C ARG A 158 -8.74 11.48 11.14
N TRP A 159 -7.87 11.45 10.13
CA TRP A 159 -6.44 11.25 10.33
C TRP A 159 -5.84 12.40 11.15
N ARG A 160 -6.17 13.66 10.82
CA ARG A 160 -5.72 14.82 11.61
C ARG A 160 -6.06 14.68 13.09
N THR A 161 -7.30 14.31 13.38
CA THR A 161 -7.77 14.15 14.75
C THR A 161 -6.98 13.05 15.49
N ALA A 162 -6.75 11.92 14.84
CA ALA A 162 -5.99 10.81 15.42
C ALA A 162 -4.50 11.15 15.60
N LEU A 163 -3.90 11.82 14.62
CA LEU A 163 -2.49 12.19 14.64
C LEU A 163 -2.17 13.32 15.62
N ALA A 164 -3.11 14.25 15.81
CA ALA A 164 -2.97 15.32 16.82
C ALA A 164 -2.94 14.79 18.27
N ALA A 165 -3.45 13.59 18.50
CA ALA A 165 -3.46 12.96 19.82
C ALA A 165 -2.20 12.14 20.10
N LEU A 166 -1.26 12.05 19.17
CA LEU A 166 0.00 11.34 19.35
C LEU A 166 0.93 12.08 20.31
N GLU A 167 1.73 11.31 21.04
CA GLU A 167 2.82 11.87 21.85
C GLU A 167 4.14 11.79 21.06
N PRO A 168 4.94 12.88 21.07
CA PRO A 168 6.25 12.85 20.41
C PRO A 168 7.22 11.93 21.16
N PRO A 169 8.24 11.40 20.48
CA PRO A 169 9.37 10.75 21.14
C PRO A 169 10.04 11.69 22.14
N GLY A 170 10.43 11.14 23.30
CA GLY A 170 11.06 11.90 24.36
C GLY A 170 11.98 11.03 25.21
N PRO A 171 12.75 11.63 26.15
CA PRO A 171 13.66 10.89 27.01
C PRO A 171 12.94 9.77 27.78
N GLY A 172 13.31 8.52 27.51
CA GLY A 172 12.72 7.33 28.14
C GLY A 172 11.29 6.99 27.68
N ARG A 173 10.78 7.64 26.62
CA ARG A 173 9.46 7.38 26.03
C ARG A 173 9.63 7.23 24.51
N PRO A 174 9.25 6.10 23.92
CA PRO A 174 9.38 5.90 22.48
C PRO A 174 8.53 6.88 21.66
N GLY A 175 7.35 7.31 22.15
CA GLY A 175 6.44 8.17 21.39
C GLY A 175 6.10 7.62 20.00
N THR A 176 5.49 8.46 19.16
CA THR A 176 5.18 8.07 17.78
C THR A 176 5.84 9.02 16.77
N VAL A 177 6.57 8.48 15.82
CA VAL A 177 7.05 9.20 14.63
C VAL A 177 6.12 8.93 13.47
N VAL A 178 5.67 9.98 12.79
CA VAL A 178 4.91 9.87 11.55
C VAL A 178 5.86 10.03 10.37
N VAL A 179 5.94 9.03 9.49
CA VAL A 179 6.64 9.11 8.21
C VAL A 179 5.61 9.37 7.13
N ALA A 180 5.64 10.55 6.52
CA ALA A 180 4.57 11.00 5.64
C ALA A 180 5.10 11.46 4.28
N ASN A 181 4.39 11.10 3.21
CA ASN A 181 4.69 11.59 1.88
C ASN A 181 4.40 13.10 1.78
N ALA A 182 5.44 13.88 1.57
CA ALA A 182 5.36 15.34 1.41
C ALA A 182 4.73 15.78 0.09
N ASP A 183 4.72 14.89 -0.91
CA ASP A 183 4.28 15.21 -2.28
C ASP A 183 2.75 15.09 -2.44
N ASP A 184 2.06 14.49 -1.46
CA ASP A 184 0.60 14.41 -1.43
C ASP A 184 -0.01 15.49 -0.51
N PRO A 185 -0.73 16.51 -1.04
CA PRO A 185 -1.33 17.58 -0.24
C PRO A 185 -2.34 17.08 0.79
N MET A 186 -3.06 15.98 0.52
CA MET A 186 -4.03 15.39 1.45
C MET A 186 -3.32 14.75 2.64
N VAL A 187 -2.26 13.99 2.37
CA VAL A 187 -1.36 13.43 3.40
C VAL A 187 -0.67 14.54 4.19
N ALA A 188 -0.12 15.56 3.50
CA ALA A 188 0.53 16.68 4.14
C ALA A 188 -0.41 17.42 5.10
N ARG A 189 -1.68 17.62 4.70
CA ARG A 189 -2.69 18.22 5.57
C ARG A 189 -2.99 17.36 6.79
N ALA A 190 -3.11 16.06 6.62
CA ALA A 190 -3.38 15.16 7.74
C ALA A 190 -2.20 15.11 8.71
N ALA A 191 -1.00 14.84 8.19
CA ALA A 191 0.21 14.63 8.99
C ALA A 191 0.69 15.90 9.71
N SER A 192 0.40 17.11 9.19
CA SER A 192 0.77 18.37 9.84
C SER A 192 0.18 18.57 11.24
N ALA A 193 -0.76 17.72 11.67
CA ALA A 193 -1.30 17.73 13.02
C ALA A 193 -0.47 16.89 14.00
N ALA A 194 0.41 16.01 13.52
CA ALA A 194 1.23 15.17 14.37
C ALA A 194 2.39 15.96 15.00
N PRO A 195 2.80 15.62 16.23
CA PRO A 195 3.86 16.33 16.93
C PRO A 195 5.27 16.04 16.40
N ALA A 196 5.48 14.92 15.70
CA ALA A 196 6.75 14.52 15.11
C ALA A 196 6.52 13.89 13.73
N VAL A 197 6.99 14.56 12.67
CA VAL A 197 6.83 14.13 11.29
C VAL A 197 8.16 14.10 10.57
N HIS A 198 8.50 12.96 9.97
CA HIS A 198 9.56 12.82 8.99
C HIS A 198 8.93 12.89 7.60
N TRP A 199 9.08 14.01 6.94
CA TRP A 199 8.57 14.24 5.60
C TRP A 199 9.47 13.59 4.56
N VAL A 200 8.89 12.79 3.67
CA VAL A 200 9.61 12.10 2.59
C VAL A 200 9.03 12.55 1.24
N GLY A 201 9.88 12.99 0.34
CA GLY A 201 9.50 13.21 -1.05
C GLY A 201 9.48 11.86 -1.77
N ALA A 202 8.31 11.23 -1.84
CA ALA A 202 8.11 9.91 -2.44
C ALA A 202 7.49 9.97 -3.84
N GLY A 203 7.23 11.19 -4.34
CA GLY A 203 6.52 11.43 -5.60
C GLY A 203 5.00 11.29 -5.46
N GLN A 204 4.30 11.95 -6.36
CA GLN A 204 2.86 11.87 -6.52
C GLN A 204 2.55 11.87 -8.02
N VAL A 205 2.03 10.76 -8.53
CA VAL A 205 1.70 10.61 -9.96
C VAL A 205 0.24 11.00 -10.27
N TRP A 206 -0.61 11.09 -9.25
CA TRP A 206 -2.04 11.40 -9.38
C TRP A 206 -2.39 12.67 -8.61
N HIS A 207 -2.67 13.75 -9.35
CA HIS A 207 -2.94 15.07 -8.77
C HIS A 207 -4.42 15.45 -8.74
N ASP A 208 -5.29 14.76 -9.50
CA ASP A 208 -6.68 15.16 -9.72
C ASP A 208 -7.51 15.21 -8.44
N ASP A 209 -7.20 14.36 -7.47
CA ASP A 209 -7.88 14.37 -6.18
C ASP A 209 -7.37 15.44 -5.21
N ALA A 210 -6.23 16.07 -5.53
CA ALA A 210 -5.56 17.07 -4.71
C ALA A 210 -5.57 18.48 -5.33
N VAL A 211 -6.34 18.71 -6.39
CA VAL A 211 -6.46 20.04 -7.02
C VAL A 211 -7.02 21.10 -6.08
N GLY A 212 -7.95 20.72 -5.20
CA GLY A 212 -8.55 21.62 -4.21
C GLY A 212 -7.81 21.59 -2.88
N CYS A 213 -7.31 22.73 -2.43
CA CYS A 213 -6.61 22.87 -1.15
C CYS A 213 -7.46 22.34 0.01
N PRO A 214 -6.96 21.36 0.80
CA PRO A 214 -7.69 20.79 1.93
C PRO A 214 -7.80 21.77 3.12
N SER A 215 -7.06 22.89 3.09
CA SER A 215 -7.10 23.91 4.15
C SER A 215 -8.10 25.01 3.89
N CYS A 216 -8.15 25.57 2.68
CA CYS A 216 -8.95 26.76 2.39
C CYS A 216 -9.87 26.63 1.18
N GLY A 217 -9.82 25.50 0.44
CA GLY A 217 -10.58 25.30 -0.79
C GLY A 217 -10.01 26.04 -2.01
N GLY A 218 -8.87 26.74 -1.91
CA GLY A 218 -8.12 27.31 -3.03
C GLY A 218 -7.57 26.23 -3.95
N ARG A 219 -6.92 26.61 -5.03
CA ARG A 219 -6.31 25.67 -5.97
C ARG A 219 -4.89 25.32 -5.53
N ILE A 220 -4.52 24.05 -5.63
CA ILE A 220 -3.14 23.59 -5.52
C ILE A 220 -2.53 23.64 -6.91
N HIS A 221 -1.36 24.24 -7.00
CA HIS A 221 -0.50 24.25 -8.19
C HIS A 221 0.68 23.32 -7.94
N PHE A 222 0.90 22.41 -8.88
CA PHE A 222 2.03 21.49 -8.88
C PHE A 222 3.08 21.97 -9.87
N ALA A 223 4.35 21.94 -9.48
CA ALA A 223 5.49 22.23 -10.31
C ALA A 223 6.17 20.94 -10.77
N ASP A 224 6.97 21.02 -11.87
CA ASP A 224 7.64 19.87 -12.48
C ASP A 224 8.67 19.20 -11.55
N ASP A 225 9.21 19.92 -10.58
CA ASP A 225 10.14 19.42 -9.57
C ASP A 225 9.46 18.73 -8.38
N GLY A 226 8.13 18.55 -8.44
CA GLY A 226 7.31 17.95 -7.38
C GLY A 226 6.94 18.92 -6.24
N ALA A 227 7.34 20.21 -6.31
CA ALA A 227 6.84 21.21 -5.39
C ALA A 227 5.35 21.48 -5.65
N TRP A 228 4.63 21.86 -4.60
CA TRP A 228 3.25 22.31 -4.72
C TRP A 228 2.90 23.36 -3.68
N ALA A 229 1.97 24.24 -4.02
CA ALA A 229 1.49 25.29 -3.14
C ALA A 229 0.03 25.67 -3.46
N CYS A 230 -0.67 26.18 -2.46
CA CYS A 230 -1.99 26.76 -2.62
C CYS A 230 -1.89 28.21 -3.11
N ASP A 231 -2.81 28.61 -4.02
CA ASP A 231 -2.90 29.98 -4.54
C ASP A 231 -3.55 30.97 -3.57
N ARG A 232 -4.16 30.50 -2.47
CA ARG A 232 -4.97 31.33 -1.55
C ARG A 232 -4.52 31.33 -0.10
N CYS A 233 -3.64 30.41 0.30
CA CYS A 233 -3.12 30.35 1.68
C CYS A 233 -1.70 29.81 1.69
N ASP A 234 -1.03 29.85 2.86
CA ASP A 234 0.36 29.43 3.04
C ASP A 234 0.56 27.90 3.02
N PHE A 235 -0.46 27.13 2.62
CA PHE A 235 -0.36 25.69 2.56
C PHE A 235 0.46 25.25 1.35
N ALA A 236 1.63 24.69 1.60
CA ALA A 236 2.59 24.28 0.61
C ALA A 236 3.29 22.98 1.01
N ARG A 237 4.02 22.40 0.06
CA ARG A 237 4.84 21.21 0.28
C ARG A 237 5.81 21.41 1.45
N PRO A 238 5.78 20.53 2.45
CA PRO A 238 6.72 20.59 3.56
C PRO A 238 8.17 20.37 3.11
N ALA A 239 9.13 20.92 3.84
CA ALA A 239 10.53 20.57 3.67
C ALA A 239 10.75 19.09 4.03
N THR A 240 11.49 18.39 3.18
CA THR A 240 11.66 16.93 3.31
C THR A 240 12.93 16.56 4.05
N ALA A 241 12.86 15.58 4.95
CA ALA A 241 14.02 14.95 5.57
C ALA A 241 14.76 14.04 4.58
N ALA A 242 14.02 13.44 3.64
CA ALA A 242 14.57 12.61 2.58
C ALA A 242 13.70 12.72 1.32
N ARG A 243 14.25 12.38 0.15
CA ARG A 243 13.50 12.27 -1.12
C ARG A 243 14.03 11.13 -1.97
N VAL A 244 13.16 10.49 -2.70
CA VAL A 244 13.53 9.48 -3.70
C VAL A 244 13.85 10.17 -5.01
N VAL A 245 15.06 9.97 -5.54
CA VAL A 245 15.53 10.57 -6.79
C VAL A 245 16.19 9.49 -7.65
N GLY A 246 15.49 9.03 -8.66
CA GLY A 246 15.92 7.86 -9.43
C GLY A 246 16.00 6.62 -8.53
N ASP A 247 17.16 6.00 -8.47
CA ASP A 247 17.43 4.83 -7.65
C ASP A 247 18.09 5.16 -6.29
N ASP A 248 18.05 6.42 -5.84
CA ASP A 248 18.64 6.84 -4.57
C ASP A 248 17.60 7.45 -3.63
N LEU A 249 17.78 7.21 -2.35
CA LEU A 249 17.21 8.00 -1.28
C LEU A 249 18.21 9.11 -0.90
N VAL A 250 17.84 10.36 -1.11
CA VAL A 250 18.68 11.54 -0.86
C VAL A 250 18.19 12.22 0.41
N LEU A 251 19.04 12.32 1.43
CA LEU A 251 18.71 12.99 2.69
C LEU A 251 18.81 14.53 2.56
N ALA A 252 18.33 15.25 3.58
CA ALA A 252 18.31 16.70 3.58
C ALA A 252 19.71 17.33 3.54
N ASP A 253 20.74 16.63 4.04
CA ASP A 253 22.15 17.05 3.96
C ASP A 253 22.81 16.78 2.60
N GLY A 254 22.08 16.16 1.67
CA GLY A 254 22.53 15.81 0.33
C GLY A 254 23.19 14.44 0.22
N SER A 255 23.34 13.68 1.31
CA SER A 255 23.85 12.31 1.26
C SER A 255 22.92 11.41 0.43
N ARG A 256 23.50 10.45 -0.29
CA ARG A 256 22.77 9.57 -1.23
C ARG A 256 22.95 8.13 -0.82
N HIS A 257 21.84 7.43 -0.67
CA HIS A 257 21.78 6.04 -0.27
C HIS A 257 21.07 5.23 -1.36
N PRO A 258 21.74 4.27 -2.04
CA PRO A 258 21.16 3.57 -3.18
C PRO A 258 20.01 2.65 -2.74
N ILE A 259 18.89 2.74 -3.43
CA ILE A 259 17.73 1.84 -3.30
C ILE A 259 17.92 0.69 -4.30
N ARG A 260 18.38 -0.45 -3.80
CA ARG A 260 18.50 -1.66 -4.62
C ARG A 260 17.26 -2.53 -4.38
N LEU A 261 16.35 -2.55 -5.35
CA LEU A 261 15.06 -3.22 -5.21
C LEU A 261 14.84 -4.19 -6.37
N GLY A 262 14.34 -5.39 -6.07
CA GLY A 262 13.94 -6.38 -7.08
C GLY A 262 12.57 -6.09 -7.72
N LEU A 263 11.83 -5.11 -7.19
CA LEU A 263 10.53 -4.70 -7.71
C LEU A 263 10.70 -3.52 -8.68
N PRO A 264 10.17 -3.59 -9.91
CA PRO A 264 10.31 -2.51 -10.89
C PRO A 264 9.40 -1.31 -10.60
N GLY A 265 9.75 -0.15 -11.14
CA GLY A 265 8.93 1.06 -11.20
C GLY A 265 9.21 2.08 -10.10
N ALA A 266 9.04 3.35 -10.47
CA ALA A 266 9.27 4.50 -9.58
C ALA A 266 8.41 4.44 -8.32
N PHE A 267 7.15 4.00 -8.42
CA PHE A 267 6.28 3.85 -7.25
C PHE A 267 6.77 2.82 -6.22
N ASN A 268 7.48 1.76 -6.67
CA ASN A 268 8.09 0.80 -5.74
C ASN A 268 9.34 1.37 -5.08
N ARG A 269 10.13 2.17 -5.80
CA ARG A 269 11.25 2.93 -5.21
C ARG A 269 10.74 3.93 -4.17
N ALA A 270 9.64 4.62 -4.45
CA ALA A 270 8.95 5.48 -3.49
C ALA A 270 8.52 4.72 -2.23
N ASN A 271 7.85 3.57 -2.39
CA ASN A 271 7.47 2.70 -1.28
C ASN A 271 8.69 2.22 -0.48
N ALA A 272 9.81 1.92 -1.14
CA ALA A 272 11.06 1.51 -0.52
C ALA A 272 11.70 2.65 0.31
N GLY A 273 11.73 3.87 -0.23
CA GLY A 273 12.19 5.05 0.51
C GLY A 273 11.36 5.32 1.77
N MET A 274 10.03 5.24 1.65
CA MET A 274 9.12 5.37 2.79
C MET A 274 9.35 4.26 3.83
N ALA A 275 9.51 3.01 3.40
CA ALA A 275 9.77 1.87 4.27
C ALA A 275 11.14 1.98 4.98
N ALA A 276 12.19 2.41 4.26
CA ALA A 276 13.53 2.60 4.83
C ALA A 276 13.51 3.68 5.91
N MET A 277 12.92 4.85 5.63
CA MET A 277 12.78 5.93 6.62
C MET A 277 11.94 5.51 7.83
N ALA A 278 10.93 4.67 7.63
CA ALA A 278 10.09 4.13 8.70
C ALA A 278 10.80 3.05 9.55
N ALA A 279 11.79 2.37 8.98
CA ALA A 279 12.56 1.36 9.70
C ALA A 279 13.56 1.98 10.69
N VAL A 280 14.11 3.16 10.38
CA VAL A 280 15.16 3.80 11.19
C VAL A 280 14.80 3.92 12.68
N PRO A 281 13.61 4.43 13.06
CA PRO A 281 13.21 4.50 14.48
C PRO A 281 13.02 3.13 15.15
N LEU A 282 12.87 2.05 14.36
CA LEU A 282 12.57 0.70 14.83
C LEU A 282 13.80 -0.23 14.81
N LEU A 283 14.94 0.23 14.33
CA LEU A 283 16.21 -0.50 14.37
C LEU A 283 16.99 -0.12 15.64
N ASP A 284 17.78 -1.06 16.14
CA ASP A 284 18.64 -0.80 17.29
C ASP A 284 19.90 0.01 16.92
N ALA A 285 20.20 0.12 15.62
CA ALA A 285 21.23 1.02 15.08
C ALA A 285 20.69 2.46 14.96
N ALA A 286 21.58 3.44 14.85
CA ALA A 286 21.20 4.85 14.74
C ALA A 286 21.74 5.47 13.43
N GLY A 287 21.08 6.54 12.97
CA GLY A 287 21.52 7.36 11.84
C GLY A 287 21.69 6.57 10.54
N ASP A 288 22.74 6.90 9.79
CA ASP A 288 23.02 6.30 8.47
C ASP A 288 23.20 4.79 8.51
N THR A 289 23.77 4.24 9.60
CA THR A 289 23.92 2.79 9.77
C THR A 289 22.56 2.07 9.80
N ALA A 290 21.56 2.65 10.45
CA ALA A 290 20.20 2.11 10.47
C ALA A 290 19.58 2.17 9.07
N LEU A 291 19.74 3.29 8.38
CA LEU A 291 19.21 3.49 7.03
C LEU A 291 19.85 2.53 6.03
N ASP A 292 21.18 2.41 6.01
CA ASP A 292 21.90 1.50 5.12
C ASP A 292 21.53 0.04 5.40
N THR A 293 21.34 -0.33 6.66
CA THR A 293 20.86 -1.65 7.06
C THR A 293 19.45 -1.91 6.51
N ALA A 294 18.55 -0.96 6.66
CA ALA A 294 17.20 -1.06 6.12
C ALA A 294 17.23 -1.26 4.59
N LEU A 295 17.93 -0.38 3.87
CA LEU A 295 18.03 -0.42 2.41
C LEU A 295 18.66 -1.71 1.89
N ALA A 296 19.71 -2.21 2.54
CA ALA A 296 20.34 -3.47 2.15
C ALA A 296 19.36 -4.66 2.24
N ARG A 297 18.49 -4.69 3.25
CA ARG A 297 17.51 -5.77 3.43
C ARG A 297 16.34 -5.70 2.45
N LEU A 298 16.01 -4.53 1.91
CA LEU A 298 14.94 -4.38 0.91
C LEU A 298 15.25 -5.10 -0.39
N GLY A 299 16.51 -5.24 -0.77
CA GLY A 299 16.94 -5.89 -2.01
C GLY A 299 16.50 -7.35 -2.15
N GLY A 300 16.21 -8.03 -1.04
CA GLY A 300 15.68 -9.39 -1.03
C GLY A 300 14.21 -9.53 -1.42
N VAL A 301 13.47 -8.42 -1.54
CA VAL A 301 12.04 -8.44 -1.90
C VAL A 301 11.90 -8.36 -3.42
N THR A 302 11.57 -9.49 -4.03
CA THR A 302 11.40 -9.63 -5.50
C THR A 302 9.95 -9.79 -5.93
N GLU A 303 9.06 -10.12 -4.99
CA GLU A 303 7.63 -10.30 -5.23
C GLU A 303 6.79 -9.71 -4.09
N VAL A 304 5.61 -9.23 -4.43
CA VAL A 304 4.57 -8.84 -3.47
C VAL A 304 3.29 -9.60 -3.81
N ALA A 305 2.90 -10.49 -2.91
CA ALA A 305 1.75 -11.36 -3.11
C ALA A 305 0.49 -10.57 -3.49
N GLY A 306 -0.13 -10.94 -4.62
CA GLY A 306 -1.36 -10.31 -5.10
C GLY A 306 -1.20 -8.93 -5.73
N ARG A 307 0.04 -8.45 -5.98
CA ARG A 307 0.30 -7.13 -6.58
C ARG A 307 1.21 -7.20 -7.81
N PHE A 308 2.25 -8.00 -7.75
CA PHE A 308 3.20 -8.23 -8.83
C PHE A 308 3.63 -9.69 -8.82
N ALA A 309 3.60 -10.33 -9.98
CA ALA A 309 4.13 -11.66 -10.19
C ALA A 309 4.60 -11.81 -11.64
N THR A 310 5.57 -12.68 -11.88
CA THR A 310 5.98 -13.09 -13.21
C THR A 310 5.73 -14.58 -13.36
N VAL A 311 5.05 -14.97 -14.43
CA VAL A 311 4.78 -16.36 -14.77
C VAL A 311 5.26 -16.67 -16.18
N ALA A 312 5.68 -17.92 -16.44
CA ALA A 312 6.04 -18.38 -17.77
C ALA A 312 4.80 -18.96 -18.49
N ARG A 313 4.54 -18.52 -19.72
CA ARG A 313 3.47 -19.07 -20.57
C ARG A 313 3.99 -19.26 -22.00
N ALA A 314 3.94 -20.50 -22.50
CA ALA A 314 4.41 -20.84 -23.84
C ALA A 314 5.80 -20.25 -24.23
N GLY A 315 6.75 -20.31 -23.30
CA GLY A 315 8.11 -19.79 -23.48
C GLY A 315 8.27 -18.27 -23.34
N ARG A 316 7.21 -17.53 -23.00
CA ARG A 316 7.20 -16.09 -22.76
C ARG A 316 7.08 -15.78 -21.26
N GLN A 317 7.62 -14.64 -20.84
CA GLN A 317 7.34 -14.08 -19.52
C GLN A 317 6.05 -13.25 -19.59
N VAL A 318 5.12 -13.54 -18.69
CA VAL A 318 3.92 -12.75 -18.48
C VAL A 318 4.06 -12.05 -17.13
N ARG A 319 4.15 -10.71 -17.15
CA ARG A 319 4.19 -9.89 -15.94
C ARG A 319 2.76 -9.53 -15.54
N LEU A 320 2.38 -9.91 -14.34
CA LEU A 320 1.05 -9.67 -13.78
C LEU A 320 1.12 -8.45 -12.86
N LEU A 321 0.35 -7.42 -13.18
CA LEU A 321 0.32 -6.14 -12.50
C LEU A 321 -1.11 -5.84 -12.01
N LEU A 322 -1.26 -5.47 -10.74
CA LEU A 322 -2.55 -5.12 -10.17
C LEU A 322 -2.70 -3.61 -10.06
N ALA A 323 -3.76 -3.08 -10.68
CA ALA A 323 -4.23 -1.71 -10.51
C ALA A 323 -5.74 -1.68 -10.26
N LYS A 324 -6.20 -1.02 -9.19
CA LYS A 324 -7.62 -1.03 -8.79
C LYS A 324 -8.32 0.33 -8.95
N ASN A 325 -7.57 1.39 -9.20
CA ASN A 325 -8.07 2.76 -9.31
C ASN A 325 -7.22 3.57 -10.31
N PRO A 326 -7.66 4.77 -10.76
CA PRO A 326 -6.95 5.57 -11.75
C PRO A 326 -5.49 5.85 -11.40
N ALA A 327 -5.19 6.20 -10.15
CA ALA A 327 -3.82 6.45 -9.70
C ALA A 327 -2.92 5.22 -9.86
N GLY A 328 -3.43 4.02 -9.54
CA GLY A 328 -2.71 2.75 -9.74
C GLY A 328 -2.46 2.44 -11.22
N TRP A 329 -3.44 2.67 -12.10
CA TRP A 329 -3.28 2.50 -13.55
C TRP A 329 -2.24 3.46 -14.12
N THR A 330 -2.29 4.74 -13.70
CA THR A 330 -1.30 5.76 -14.13
C THR A 330 0.12 5.34 -13.73
N ALA A 331 0.31 4.89 -12.49
CA ALA A 331 1.62 4.42 -12.02
C ALA A 331 2.13 3.19 -12.79
N ILE A 332 1.25 2.30 -13.23
CA ILE A 332 1.64 1.17 -14.09
C ILE A 332 1.98 1.64 -15.50
N PHE A 333 1.27 2.64 -16.04
CA PHE A 333 1.64 3.20 -17.35
C PHE A 333 3.01 3.87 -17.31
N ASP A 334 3.37 4.56 -16.20
CA ASP A 334 4.73 5.07 -16.00
C ASP A 334 5.75 3.92 -16.04
N LEU A 335 5.46 2.79 -15.39
CA LEU A 335 6.31 1.60 -15.44
C LEU A 335 6.45 1.04 -16.85
N LEU A 336 5.36 0.95 -17.63
CA LEU A 336 5.40 0.48 -19.02
C LEU A 336 6.23 1.41 -19.93
N GLU A 337 6.22 2.71 -19.67
CA GLU A 337 7.04 3.68 -20.40
C GLU A 337 8.52 3.59 -19.98
N GLU A 338 8.78 3.36 -18.67
CA GLU A 338 10.14 3.24 -18.12
C GLU A 338 10.85 1.94 -18.59
N THR A 339 10.12 0.81 -18.63
CA THR A 339 10.73 -0.52 -18.81
C THR A 339 10.28 -1.26 -20.05
N GLY A 340 9.23 -0.79 -20.71
CA GLY A 340 8.60 -1.47 -21.83
C GLY A 340 9.13 -1.03 -23.20
N HIS A 341 8.88 -1.87 -24.19
CA HIS A 341 9.12 -1.56 -25.60
C HIS A 341 7.78 -1.29 -26.31
N ALA A 342 7.80 -0.56 -27.41
CA ALA A 342 6.59 -0.27 -28.18
C ALA A 342 5.88 -1.54 -28.68
N ASP A 343 6.63 -2.62 -28.86
CA ASP A 343 6.14 -3.90 -29.36
C ASP A 343 5.59 -4.84 -28.25
N ASP A 344 5.64 -4.41 -26.97
CA ASP A 344 5.12 -5.20 -25.87
C ASP A 344 3.59 -5.36 -25.99
N GLN A 345 3.13 -6.59 -25.80
CA GLN A 345 1.71 -6.91 -25.75
C GLN A 345 1.14 -6.54 -24.40
N VAL A 346 0.03 -5.80 -24.37
CA VAL A 346 -0.64 -5.36 -23.16
C VAL A 346 -2.03 -5.98 -23.06
N VAL A 347 -2.26 -6.82 -22.07
CA VAL A 347 -3.56 -7.39 -21.76
C VAL A 347 -4.20 -6.62 -20.63
N LEU A 348 -5.34 -6.01 -20.85
CA LEU A 348 -6.10 -5.25 -19.87
C LEU A 348 -7.33 -6.05 -19.44
N SER A 349 -7.50 -6.27 -18.15
CA SER A 349 -8.60 -7.06 -17.61
C SER A 349 -9.34 -6.33 -16.50
N VAL A 350 -10.64 -6.12 -16.67
CA VAL A 350 -11.49 -5.44 -15.68
C VAL A 350 -12.70 -6.31 -15.35
N ASN A 351 -12.86 -6.59 -14.07
CA ASN A 351 -14.04 -7.22 -13.48
C ASN A 351 -14.81 -6.18 -12.63
N ALA A 352 -16.08 -6.49 -12.31
CA ALA A 352 -16.92 -5.66 -11.45
C ALA A 352 -17.60 -6.51 -10.38
N ARG A 353 -16.80 -7.07 -9.49
CA ARG A 353 -17.26 -7.89 -8.37
C ARG A 353 -17.18 -7.11 -7.06
N THR A 354 -17.75 -7.64 -5.98
CA THR A 354 -17.76 -6.99 -4.65
C THR A 354 -16.40 -6.44 -4.22
N ALA A 355 -15.30 -7.15 -4.52
CA ALA A 355 -13.95 -6.73 -4.14
C ALA A 355 -13.36 -5.63 -5.05
N ASP A 356 -13.89 -5.48 -6.27
CA ASP A 356 -13.43 -4.49 -7.26
C ASP A 356 -14.27 -3.22 -7.24
N GLY A 357 -15.48 -3.26 -6.63
CA GLY A 357 -16.53 -2.27 -6.84
C GLY A 357 -17.34 -2.56 -8.11
N PHE A 358 -18.63 -2.21 -8.08
CA PHE A 358 -19.52 -2.43 -9.22
C PHE A 358 -19.51 -1.29 -10.24
N ASP A 359 -19.17 -0.08 -9.80
CA ASP A 359 -19.06 1.09 -10.66
C ASP A 359 -17.71 1.09 -11.38
N THR A 360 -17.75 1.06 -12.71
CA THR A 360 -16.58 1.09 -13.59
C THR A 360 -16.39 2.44 -14.28
N SER A 361 -17.13 3.48 -13.88
CA SER A 361 -17.00 4.82 -14.49
C SER A 361 -15.62 5.45 -14.27
N TRP A 362 -14.88 5.01 -13.24
CA TRP A 362 -13.48 5.38 -13.03
C TRP A 362 -12.55 5.07 -14.23
N LEU A 363 -12.95 4.19 -15.15
CA LEU A 363 -12.21 3.94 -16.39
C LEU A 363 -12.04 5.21 -17.24
N TRP A 364 -12.95 6.18 -17.10
CA TRP A 364 -12.86 7.44 -17.82
C TRP A 364 -11.80 8.40 -17.26
N ASP A 365 -11.38 8.20 -16.02
CA ASP A 365 -10.30 8.96 -15.38
C ASP A 365 -8.91 8.35 -15.68
N VAL A 366 -8.84 7.12 -16.23
CA VAL A 366 -7.57 6.48 -16.60
C VAL A 366 -7.09 7.00 -17.95
N PRO A 367 -5.83 7.47 -18.07
CA PRO A 367 -5.28 8.01 -19.31
C PRO A 367 -4.84 6.90 -20.28
N PHE A 368 -5.81 6.11 -20.80
CA PHE A 368 -5.54 5.01 -21.74
C PHE A 368 -4.93 5.50 -23.06
N GLU A 369 -5.05 6.78 -23.39
CA GLU A 369 -4.38 7.45 -24.52
C GLU A 369 -2.86 7.19 -24.55
N ARG A 370 -2.25 6.94 -23.38
CA ARG A 370 -0.83 6.59 -23.21
C ARG A 370 -0.46 5.23 -23.80
N LEU A 371 -1.46 4.39 -24.10
CA LEU A 371 -1.26 3.10 -24.75
C LEU A 371 -1.33 3.18 -26.29
N ALA A 372 -1.49 4.38 -26.85
CA ALA A 372 -1.51 4.57 -28.32
C ALA A 372 -0.24 4.00 -28.96
N GLY A 373 -0.41 3.23 -30.04
CA GLY A 373 0.68 2.55 -30.73
C GLY A 373 1.12 1.21 -30.14
N ARG A 374 0.60 0.80 -29.00
CA ARG A 374 0.83 -0.54 -28.41
C ARG A 374 -0.24 -1.54 -28.89
N SER A 375 0.13 -2.83 -28.90
CA SER A 375 -0.82 -3.92 -29.14
C SER A 375 -1.58 -4.21 -27.84
N VAL A 376 -2.89 -3.94 -27.82
CA VAL A 376 -3.74 -4.04 -26.63
C VAL A 376 -4.81 -5.12 -26.80
N VAL A 377 -5.02 -5.94 -25.77
CA VAL A 377 -6.10 -6.92 -25.69
C VAL A 377 -6.99 -6.59 -24.48
N ALA A 378 -8.26 -6.32 -24.71
CA ALA A 378 -9.25 -6.09 -23.65
C ALA A 378 -9.95 -7.41 -23.28
N THR A 379 -10.01 -7.72 -21.96
CA THR A 379 -10.65 -8.92 -21.43
C THR A 379 -11.31 -8.67 -20.07
N GLY A 380 -11.84 -9.71 -19.45
CA GLY A 380 -12.56 -9.65 -18.18
C GLY A 380 -14.07 -9.48 -18.34
N GLU A 381 -14.78 -9.41 -17.22
CA GLU A 381 -16.25 -9.27 -17.20
C GLU A 381 -16.72 -7.97 -17.86
N ARG A 382 -15.94 -6.89 -17.70
CA ARG A 382 -16.23 -5.56 -18.22
C ARG A 382 -15.44 -5.21 -19.49
N ARG A 383 -15.02 -6.23 -20.25
CA ARG A 383 -14.23 -6.04 -21.48
C ARG A 383 -14.88 -5.14 -22.52
N LEU A 384 -16.22 -5.09 -22.57
CA LEU A 384 -16.91 -4.24 -23.53
C LEU A 384 -16.89 -2.76 -23.12
N ASP A 385 -17.02 -2.47 -21.81
CA ASP A 385 -16.87 -1.10 -21.32
C ASP A 385 -15.43 -0.61 -21.51
N LEU A 386 -14.46 -1.47 -21.23
CA LEU A 386 -13.05 -1.21 -21.48
C LEU A 386 -12.79 -0.97 -22.98
N ALA A 387 -13.34 -1.79 -23.86
CA ALA A 387 -13.22 -1.62 -25.31
C ALA A 387 -13.80 -0.29 -25.80
N VAL A 388 -14.96 0.13 -25.27
CA VAL A 388 -15.53 1.46 -25.56
C VAL A 388 -14.56 2.55 -25.13
N ARG A 389 -14.02 2.48 -23.91
CA ARG A 389 -13.08 3.48 -23.40
C ARG A 389 -11.78 3.53 -24.23
N LEU A 390 -11.22 2.38 -24.62
CA LEU A 390 -10.02 2.28 -25.46
C LEU A 390 -10.28 2.88 -26.86
N ARG A 391 -11.44 2.66 -27.43
CA ARG A 391 -11.85 3.27 -28.71
C ARG A 391 -11.88 4.80 -28.62
N TYR A 392 -12.43 5.35 -27.51
CA TYR A 392 -12.42 6.82 -27.27
C TYR A 392 -11.01 7.35 -27.04
N ALA A 393 -10.10 6.55 -26.49
CA ALA A 393 -8.69 6.88 -26.33
C ALA A 393 -7.88 6.78 -27.64
N GLY A 394 -8.48 6.33 -28.75
CA GLY A 394 -7.76 6.11 -30.00
C GLY A 394 -6.79 4.92 -29.97
N VAL A 395 -6.99 3.97 -29.05
CA VAL A 395 -6.14 2.78 -28.89
C VAL A 395 -6.72 1.63 -29.71
N GLU A 396 -5.94 1.11 -30.66
CA GLU A 396 -6.29 -0.12 -31.37
C GLU A 396 -6.21 -1.31 -30.41
N HIS A 397 -7.24 -2.17 -30.45
CA HIS A 397 -7.33 -3.28 -29.49
C HIS A 397 -8.14 -4.46 -30.03
N ALA A 398 -7.78 -5.64 -29.56
CA ALA A 398 -8.60 -6.84 -29.70
C ALA A 398 -9.48 -7.02 -28.42
N VAL A 399 -10.65 -7.66 -28.59
CA VAL A 399 -11.52 -8.05 -27.47
C VAL A 399 -11.57 -9.58 -27.41
N VAL A 400 -11.07 -10.14 -26.30
CA VAL A 400 -10.98 -11.61 -26.12
C VAL A 400 -11.71 -12.00 -24.85
N ASP A 401 -12.56 -13.02 -24.93
CA ASP A 401 -13.27 -13.55 -23.78
C ASP A 401 -12.38 -14.51 -22.98
N GLY A 402 -12.31 -14.26 -21.68
CA GLY A 402 -11.51 -15.03 -20.73
C GLY A 402 -10.04 -14.60 -20.65
N PRO A 403 -9.52 -14.42 -19.41
CA PRO A 403 -8.19 -13.86 -19.20
C PRO A 403 -7.06 -14.77 -19.70
N VAL A 404 -7.21 -16.10 -19.62
CA VAL A 404 -6.21 -17.05 -20.13
C VAL A 404 -6.13 -16.98 -21.66
N SER A 405 -7.29 -16.99 -22.35
CA SER A 405 -7.34 -16.86 -23.81
C SER A 405 -6.77 -15.53 -24.30
N ALA A 406 -6.98 -14.45 -23.53
CA ALA A 406 -6.43 -13.14 -23.85
C ALA A 406 -4.89 -13.13 -23.71
N VAL A 407 -4.35 -13.77 -22.68
CA VAL A 407 -2.89 -13.96 -22.54
C VAL A 407 -2.33 -14.83 -23.65
N ASP A 408 -2.99 -15.94 -24.00
CA ASP A 408 -2.57 -16.82 -25.10
C ASP A 408 -2.58 -16.07 -26.45
N HIS A 409 -3.59 -15.23 -26.67
CA HIS A 409 -3.65 -14.35 -27.84
C HIS A 409 -2.46 -13.38 -27.88
N ALA A 410 -2.18 -12.70 -26.78
CA ALA A 410 -1.05 -11.76 -26.68
C ALA A 410 0.31 -12.47 -26.85
N VAL A 411 0.48 -13.65 -26.25
CA VAL A 411 1.70 -14.47 -26.42
C VAL A 411 1.90 -14.89 -27.86
N ALA A 412 0.84 -15.28 -28.57
CA ALA A 412 0.92 -15.67 -29.97
C ALA A 412 1.31 -14.51 -30.93
N HIS A 413 1.07 -13.26 -30.51
CA HIS A 413 1.39 -12.05 -31.29
C HIS A 413 2.61 -11.28 -30.75
N SER A 414 3.23 -11.76 -29.67
CA SER A 414 4.43 -11.12 -29.09
C SER A 414 5.68 -11.39 -29.92
N VAL A 415 6.57 -10.40 -29.99
CA VAL A 415 7.90 -10.53 -30.60
C VAL A 415 8.79 -11.42 -29.71
N ASP A 416 9.77 -12.10 -30.33
CA ASP A 416 10.69 -12.96 -29.59
C ASP A 416 11.44 -12.20 -28.49
N GLY A 417 11.35 -12.71 -27.25
CA GLY A 417 11.99 -12.12 -26.07
C GLY A 417 11.18 -11.02 -25.38
N ALA A 418 10.16 -10.46 -26.03
CA ALA A 418 9.32 -9.43 -25.40
C ALA A 418 8.38 -10.04 -24.33
N PRO A 419 8.23 -9.40 -23.15
CA PRO A 419 7.26 -9.82 -22.16
C PRO A 419 5.83 -9.51 -22.61
N VAL A 420 4.86 -10.19 -22.01
CA VAL A 420 3.45 -9.83 -22.08
C VAL A 420 3.06 -9.18 -20.76
N GLU A 421 2.49 -7.99 -20.83
CA GLU A 421 2.03 -7.24 -19.67
C GLU A 421 0.55 -7.52 -19.41
N PHE A 422 0.22 -8.10 -18.27
CA PHE A 422 -1.16 -8.26 -17.85
C PHE A 422 -1.49 -7.27 -16.73
N LEU A 423 -2.38 -6.34 -17.01
CA LEU A 423 -2.88 -5.35 -16.07
C LEU A 423 -4.32 -5.68 -15.70
N GLY A 424 -4.57 -5.93 -14.42
CA GLY A 424 -5.91 -6.28 -13.97
C GLY A 424 -6.28 -5.63 -12.63
N ASN A 425 -7.60 -5.46 -12.41
CA ASN A 425 -8.07 -5.14 -11.08
C ASN A 425 -8.02 -6.40 -10.17
N TYR A 426 -8.44 -6.28 -8.92
CA TYR A 426 -8.14 -7.28 -7.90
C TYR A 426 -8.62 -8.70 -8.28
N THR A 427 -9.89 -8.85 -8.68
CA THR A 427 -10.42 -10.18 -9.02
C THR A 427 -9.92 -10.69 -10.37
N ALA A 428 -9.66 -9.81 -11.34
CA ALA A 428 -9.08 -10.17 -12.64
C ALA A 428 -7.65 -10.71 -12.46
N PHE A 429 -6.82 -10.04 -11.64
CA PHE A 429 -5.49 -10.52 -11.28
C PHE A 429 -5.54 -11.88 -10.57
N ALA A 430 -6.43 -12.01 -9.56
CA ALA A 430 -6.56 -13.25 -8.80
C ALA A 430 -7.08 -14.42 -9.65
N ASP A 431 -7.99 -14.17 -10.60
CA ASP A 431 -8.51 -15.19 -11.50
C ASP A 431 -7.43 -15.71 -12.44
N LEU A 432 -6.67 -14.81 -13.07
CA LEU A 432 -5.59 -15.23 -13.96
C LEU A 432 -4.50 -16.00 -13.20
N ARG A 433 -4.06 -15.48 -12.03
CA ARG A 433 -3.03 -16.15 -11.22
C ARG A 433 -3.43 -17.57 -10.77
N ARG A 434 -4.73 -17.84 -10.58
CA ARG A 434 -5.21 -19.18 -10.23
C ARG A 434 -5.28 -20.11 -11.44
N ALA A 435 -5.44 -19.55 -12.63
CA ALA A 435 -5.62 -20.30 -13.86
C ALA A 435 -4.28 -20.60 -14.59
N LEU A 436 -3.20 -19.88 -14.28
CA LEU A 436 -1.84 -20.11 -14.76
C LEU A 436 -1.02 -20.90 -13.76
#